data_22a4b325c1d326fb565c2f70749ac584
#
_entry.id   22a4b325c1d326fb565c2f70749ac584
#
_cell.length_a   1.000
_cell.length_b   1.000
_cell.length_c   1.000
_cell.angle_alpha   90.00
_cell.angle_beta   90.00
_cell.angle_gamma   90.00
#
_symmetry.space_group_name_H-M   'P 1'
#
loop_
_entity.id
_entity.type
_entity.pdbx_description
1 polymer ?
#
loop_
_entity_poly.entity_id
_entity_poly.type
_entity_poly.pdbx_seq_one_letter_code
_entity_poly.pdbx_strand_id
1 'polypeptide(L)'
;MGWDPGEASRRDFLKLMGFSLSAAALASCTPIPERQAVPPLALADGAPLPGVETWYATTCGGCGAGCGLLAKTRDGRPIKIEGNPASPVSGGGTCAVGQATVLSLYDDR
;
A
#
# COMPACT_ATOMS: atom_id res chain seq x y z
N MET A 1 7.45 -36.02 38.17
CA MET A 1 8.90 -35.95 38.03
C MET A 1 9.33 -34.59 38.57
N GLY A 2 9.73 -34.57 39.88
CA GLY A 2 10.21 -33.36 40.54
C GLY A 2 11.63 -33.05 40.07
N TRP A 3 11.81 -31.84 39.56
CA TRP A 3 13.13 -31.33 39.22
C TRP A 3 13.69 -30.61 40.44
N ASP A 4 14.73 -31.23 41.04
CA ASP A 4 15.48 -30.61 42.12
C ASP A 4 16.59 -29.75 41.52
N PRO A 5 16.57 -28.39 41.72
CA PRO A 5 17.55 -27.50 41.12
C PRO A 5 18.95 -27.59 41.78
N GLY A 6 19.12 -28.42 42.80
CA GLY A 6 20.38 -28.53 43.58
C GLY A 6 21.44 -29.50 43.01
N GLU A 7 21.11 -30.38 42.11
CA GLU A 7 22.01 -31.39 41.56
C GLU A 7 22.21 -31.38 40.04
N ALA A 8 21.95 -30.26 39.39
CA ALA A 8 22.18 -30.17 37.96
C ALA A 8 23.67 -30.24 37.64
N SER A 9 24.10 -31.41 37.12
CA SER A 9 25.46 -31.58 36.60
C SER A 9 25.68 -30.63 35.41
N ARG A 10 26.94 -30.13 35.27
CA ARG A 10 27.38 -29.33 34.11
C ARG A 10 26.98 -29.98 32.78
N ARG A 11 26.98 -31.29 32.73
CA ARG A 11 26.61 -32.10 31.56
C ARG A 11 25.11 -32.00 31.27
N ASP A 12 24.28 -31.98 32.30
CA ASP A 12 22.83 -31.92 32.16
C ASP A 12 22.40 -30.51 31.76
N PHE A 13 23.10 -29.47 32.25
CA PHE A 13 22.93 -28.11 31.82
C PHE A 13 23.24 -27.92 30.32
N LEU A 14 24.36 -28.50 29.84
CA LEU A 14 24.72 -28.45 28.41
C LEU A 14 23.73 -29.18 27.51
N LYS A 15 23.20 -30.33 27.99
CA LYS A 15 22.15 -31.06 27.26
C LYS A 15 20.87 -30.22 27.15
N LEU A 16 20.46 -29.58 28.24
CA LEU A 16 19.27 -28.73 28.27
C LEU A 16 19.41 -27.53 27.36
N MET A 17 20.57 -26.86 27.41
CA MET A 17 20.85 -25.72 26.50
C MET A 17 20.91 -26.15 25.03
N GLY A 18 21.54 -27.26 24.72
CA GLY A 18 21.59 -27.79 23.37
C GLY A 18 20.20 -28.14 22.82
N PHE A 19 19.36 -28.74 23.67
CA PHE A 19 17.98 -29.04 23.28
C PHE A 19 17.12 -27.77 23.08
N SER A 20 17.26 -26.79 23.97
CA SER A 20 16.50 -25.51 23.84
C SER A 20 16.91 -24.72 22.63
N LEU A 21 18.20 -24.64 22.28
CA LEU A 21 18.69 -23.97 21.07
C LEU A 21 18.20 -24.66 19.79
N SER A 22 18.21 -26.00 19.76
CA SER A 22 17.72 -26.76 18.62
C SER A 22 16.20 -26.59 18.44
N ALA A 23 15.43 -26.59 19.52
CA ALA A 23 13.98 -26.34 19.49
C ALA A 23 13.66 -24.92 19.01
N ALA A 24 14.42 -23.92 19.46
CA ALA A 24 14.25 -22.54 18.98
C ALA A 24 14.58 -22.38 17.50
N ALA A 25 15.65 -23.05 17.02
CA ALA A 25 16.01 -23.03 15.60
C ALA A 25 14.94 -23.68 14.71
N LEU A 26 14.35 -24.79 15.16
CA LEU A 26 13.25 -25.44 14.44
C LEU A 26 11.96 -24.61 14.47
N ALA A 27 11.67 -23.91 15.55
CA ALA A 27 10.51 -23.03 15.65
C ALA A 27 10.63 -21.80 14.78
N SER A 28 11.86 -21.32 14.52
CA SER A 28 12.08 -20.16 13.64
C SER A 28 11.87 -20.47 12.16
N CYS A 29 11.88 -21.75 11.78
CA CYS A 29 11.58 -22.21 10.42
C CYS A 29 10.07 -22.36 10.15
N THR A 30 9.21 -22.02 11.10
CA THR A 30 7.77 -22.03 10.84
C THR A 30 7.47 -20.98 9.77
N PRO A 31 6.85 -21.33 8.64
CA PRO A 31 6.47 -20.32 7.65
C PRO A 31 5.61 -19.28 8.38
N ILE A 32 6.00 -18.01 8.22
CA ILE A 32 5.21 -16.90 8.72
C ILE A 32 3.79 -17.17 8.26
N PRO A 33 2.78 -17.23 9.15
CA PRO A 33 1.41 -17.47 8.73
C PRO A 33 1.10 -16.43 7.66
N GLU A 34 0.89 -16.91 6.46
CA GLU A 34 0.47 -16.10 5.34
C GLU A 34 -0.70 -15.27 5.86
N ARG A 35 -0.50 -13.96 5.97
CA ARG A 35 -1.58 -13.08 6.40
C ARG A 35 -2.70 -13.40 5.45
N GLN A 36 -3.71 -14.11 5.90
CA GLN A 36 -4.93 -14.29 5.15
C GLN A 36 -5.38 -12.87 4.82
N ALA A 37 -5.21 -12.49 3.57
CA ALA A 37 -5.79 -11.26 3.07
C ALA A 37 -7.26 -11.39 3.40
N VAL A 38 -7.72 -10.62 4.38
CA VAL A 38 -9.15 -10.58 4.70
C VAL A 38 -9.80 -10.10 3.41
N PRO A 39 -10.50 -10.96 2.66
CA PRO A 39 -11.17 -10.51 1.45
C PRO A 39 -12.07 -9.36 1.89
N PRO A 40 -12.09 -8.22 1.21
CA PRO A 40 -13.01 -7.14 1.54
C PRO A 40 -14.42 -7.74 1.50
N LEU A 41 -15.04 -7.81 2.65
CA LEU A 41 -16.30 -8.55 2.86
C LEU A 41 -17.47 -7.95 2.08
N ALA A 42 -17.36 -6.70 1.69
CA ALA A 42 -18.16 -6.03 0.69
C ALA A 42 -17.37 -4.83 0.18
N LEU A 43 -17.16 -4.73 -1.12
CA LEU A 43 -16.81 -3.47 -1.73
C LEU A 43 -18.03 -2.55 -1.55
N ALA A 44 -17.84 -1.44 -0.83
CA ALA A 44 -18.90 -0.42 -0.77
C ALA A 44 -19.27 -0.01 -2.19
N ASP A 45 -20.55 0.24 -2.44
CA ASP A 45 -21.02 0.72 -3.73
C ASP A 45 -20.18 1.96 -4.12
N GLY A 46 -19.50 1.88 -5.26
CA GLY A 46 -18.58 2.92 -5.72
C GLY A 46 -17.12 2.80 -5.25
N ALA A 47 -16.75 1.73 -4.54
CA ALA A 47 -15.35 1.48 -4.22
C ALA A 47 -14.54 1.23 -5.51
N PRO A 48 -13.31 1.79 -5.62
CA PRO A 48 -12.47 1.57 -6.77
C PRO A 48 -12.07 0.09 -6.85
N LEU A 49 -12.49 -0.58 -7.92
CA LEU A 49 -12.10 -1.95 -8.20
C LEU A 49 -10.64 -1.99 -8.69
N PRO A 50 -9.81 -2.94 -8.23
CA PRO A 50 -8.47 -3.11 -8.74
C PRO A 50 -8.44 -3.24 -10.27
N GLY A 51 -7.57 -2.47 -10.93
CA GLY A 51 -7.43 -2.48 -12.38
C GLY A 51 -8.49 -1.69 -13.15
N VAL A 52 -9.56 -1.25 -12.51
CA VAL A 52 -10.59 -0.40 -13.13
C VAL A 52 -10.22 1.07 -12.98
N GLU A 53 -10.42 1.82 -14.06
CA GLU A 53 -10.17 3.25 -14.03
C GLU A 53 -11.26 4.02 -13.29
N THR A 54 -10.86 5.00 -12.51
CA THR A 54 -11.76 5.92 -11.82
C THR A 54 -11.38 7.36 -12.18
N TRP A 55 -12.37 8.20 -12.36
CA TRP A 55 -12.20 9.60 -12.72
C TRP A 55 -12.53 10.50 -11.55
N TYR A 56 -11.66 11.45 -11.25
CA TYR A 56 -11.86 12.44 -10.20
C TYR A 56 -11.82 13.84 -10.78
N ALA A 57 -12.82 14.64 -10.44
CA ALA A 57 -12.83 16.07 -10.79
C ALA A 57 -11.87 16.82 -9.87
N THR A 58 -11.04 17.68 -10.45
CA THR A 58 -10.09 18.53 -9.73
C THR A 58 -9.89 19.86 -10.45
N THR A 59 -9.10 20.74 -9.86
CA THR A 59 -8.78 22.06 -10.43
C THR A 59 -7.28 22.17 -10.68
N CYS A 60 -6.89 22.74 -11.81
CA CYS A 60 -5.49 22.99 -12.15
C CYS A 60 -4.91 24.07 -11.24
N GLY A 61 -3.78 23.78 -10.59
CA GLY A 61 -3.00 24.73 -9.79
C GLY A 61 -1.80 25.34 -10.52
N GLY A 62 -1.61 25.07 -11.81
CA GLY A 62 -0.42 25.49 -12.55
C GLY A 62 -0.37 27.01 -12.88
N CYS A 63 -1.51 27.69 -12.89
CA CYS A 63 -1.60 29.14 -13.09
C CYS A 63 -2.91 29.67 -12.51
N GLY A 64 -3.10 30.99 -12.55
CA GLY A 64 -4.30 31.67 -12.04
C GLY A 64 -5.60 31.41 -12.80
N ALA A 65 -5.58 30.67 -13.91
CA ALA A 65 -6.77 30.39 -14.71
C ALA A 65 -7.76 29.43 -14.05
N GLY A 66 -7.30 28.55 -13.13
CA GLY A 66 -8.16 27.66 -12.37
C GLY A 66 -8.98 26.67 -13.21
N CYS A 67 -8.43 26.15 -14.31
CA CYS A 67 -9.13 25.25 -15.21
C CYS A 67 -9.60 23.98 -14.48
N GLY A 68 -10.85 23.56 -14.72
CA GLY A 68 -11.37 22.29 -14.22
C GLY A 68 -10.75 21.12 -14.98
N LEU A 69 -10.28 20.13 -14.25
CA LEU A 69 -9.62 18.94 -14.77
C LEU A 69 -10.35 17.67 -14.32
N LEU A 70 -10.15 16.61 -15.08
CA LEU A 70 -10.50 15.23 -14.74
C LEU A 70 -9.23 14.43 -14.64
N ALA A 71 -8.95 13.91 -13.46
CA ALA A 71 -7.83 13.01 -13.21
C ALA A 71 -8.28 11.56 -13.34
N LYS A 72 -7.74 10.86 -14.33
CA LYS A 72 -7.91 9.42 -14.51
C LYS A 72 -6.93 8.69 -13.59
N THR A 73 -7.46 7.86 -12.70
CA THR A 73 -6.65 7.06 -11.77
C THR A 73 -6.85 5.58 -12.02
N ARG A 74 -5.81 4.81 -11.74
CA ARG A 74 -5.88 3.36 -11.66
C ARG A 74 -5.13 2.91 -10.42
N ASP A 75 -5.76 2.08 -9.61
CA ASP A 75 -5.18 1.57 -8.35
C ASP A 75 -4.62 2.69 -7.45
N GLY A 76 -5.34 3.83 -7.37
CA GLY A 76 -4.94 4.99 -6.59
C GLY A 76 -3.84 5.87 -7.23
N ARG A 77 -3.39 5.57 -8.45
CA ARG A 77 -2.35 6.32 -9.16
C ARG A 77 -2.97 7.16 -10.29
N PRO A 78 -2.79 8.47 -10.31
CA PRO A 78 -3.16 9.31 -11.45
C PRO A 78 -2.30 8.95 -12.66
N ILE A 79 -2.94 8.61 -13.78
CA ILE A 79 -2.26 8.20 -15.02
C ILE A 79 -2.47 9.16 -16.18
N LYS A 80 -3.53 9.97 -16.13
CA LYS A 80 -3.85 10.94 -17.17
C LYS A 80 -4.65 12.10 -16.60
N ILE A 81 -4.45 13.28 -17.19
CA ILE A 81 -5.24 14.47 -16.90
C ILE A 81 -5.96 14.90 -18.19
N GLU A 82 -7.23 15.24 -18.09
CA GLU A 82 -8.05 15.79 -19.18
C GLU A 82 -8.82 17.00 -18.67
N GLY A 83 -9.29 17.84 -19.58
CA GLY A 83 -10.16 18.96 -19.24
C GLY A 83 -11.55 18.46 -18.84
N ASN A 84 -12.15 19.09 -17.84
CA ASN A 84 -13.51 18.77 -17.39
C ASN A 84 -14.55 19.54 -18.24
N PRO A 85 -15.35 18.87 -19.06
CA PRO A 85 -16.38 19.53 -19.87
C PRO A 85 -17.45 20.25 -19.03
N ALA A 86 -17.66 19.81 -17.79
CA ALA A 86 -18.62 20.45 -16.88
C ALA A 86 -18.05 21.68 -16.18
N SER A 87 -16.77 22.02 -16.42
CA SER A 87 -16.17 23.22 -15.84
C SER A 87 -16.70 24.48 -16.49
N PRO A 88 -17.29 25.41 -15.74
CA PRO A 88 -17.76 26.68 -16.29
C PRO A 88 -16.62 27.61 -16.74
N VAL A 89 -15.41 27.39 -16.25
CA VAL A 89 -14.23 28.23 -16.54
C VAL A 89 -13.54 27.79 -17.83
N SER A 90 -13.34 26.52 -18.03
CA SER A 90 -12.52 25.98 -19.13
C SER A 90 -13.33 25.21 -20.18
N GLY A 91 -14.58 24.84 -19.90
CA GLY A 91 -15.45 24.13 -20.83
C GLY A 91 -14.83 22.89 -21.45
N GLY A 92 -13.97 22.17 -20.69
CA GLY A 92 -13.23 21.02 -21.19
C GLY A 92 -11.87 21.34 -21.81
N GLY A 93 -11.51 22.62 -21.94
CA GLY A 93 -10.18 23.01 -22.40
C GLY A 93 -9.11 22.77 -21.32
N THR A 94 -7.94 22.32 -21.74
CA THR A 94 -6.74 22.25 -20.90
C THR A 94 -5.50 22.52 -21.74
N CYS A 95 -4.49 23.15 -21.15
CA CYS A 95 -3.22 23.42 -21.83
C CYS A 95 -2.23 22.27 -21.63
N ALA A 96 -1.14 22.29 -22.38
CA ALA A 96 -0.08 21.30 -22.29
C ALA A 96 0.51 21.19 -20.88
N VAL A 97 0.66 22.34 -20.18
CA VAL A 97 1.15 22.34 -18.79
C VAL A 97 0.17 21.63 -17.86
N GLY A 98 -1.14 21.90 -18.00
CA GLY A 98 -2.17 21.22 -17.23
C GLY A 98 -2.17 19.71 -17.44
N GLN A 99 -1.97 19.23 -18.66
CA GLN A 99 -1.86 17.81 -18.94
C GLN A 99 -0.55 17.21 -18.40
N ALA A 100 0.54 17.95 -18.43
CA ALA A 100 1.84 17.52 -17.95
C ALA A 100 1.93 17.47 -16.40
N THR A 101 0.99 18.05 -15.65
CA THR A 101 1.03 18.03 -14.17
C THR A 101 1.02 16.62 -13.58
N VAL A 102 0.52 15.61 -14.30
CA VAL A 102 0.62 14.23 -13.86
C VAL A 102 2.07 13.79 -13.68
N LEU A 103 3.00 14.30 -14.47
CA LEU A 103 4.42 13.94 -14.40
C LEU A 103 5.07 14.45 -13.11
N SER A 104 4.66 15.62 -12.62
CA SER A 104 5.21 16.18 -11.38
C SER A 104 4.89 15.35 -10.13
N LEU A 105 3.88 14.47 -10.20
CA LEU A 105 3.55 13.53 -9.12
C LEU A 105 4.53 12.35 -9.02
N TYR A 106 5.31 12.13 -10.08
CA TYR A 106 6.27 11.03 -10.20
C TYR A 106 7.72 11.53 -10.29
N ASP A 107 7.93 12.84 -10.19
CA ASP A 107 9.25 13.46 -10.12
C ASP A 107 9.67 13.53 -8.65
N ASP A 108 10.73 12.85 -8.27
CA ASP A 108 11.26 12.71 -6.91
C ASP A 108 12.36 13.75 -6.59
N ARG A 109 12.36 14.91 -7.23
CA ARG A 109 13.30 16.01 -6.97
C ARG A 109 13.01 16.74 -5.68
#